data_5471b700a33e793a12d8822137366d91
#
_entry.id   5471b700a33e793a12d8822137366d91
#
_cell.length_a   1.000
_cell.length_b   1.000
_cell.length_c   1.000
_cell.angle_alpha   90.00
_cell.angle_beta   90.00
_cell.angle_gamma   90.00
#
_symmetry.space_group_name_H-M   'P 1'
#
loop_
_entity.id
_entity.type
_entity.pdbx_description
1 polymer ?
#
loop_
_entity_poly.entity_id
_entity_poly.type
_entity_poly.pdbx_seq_one_letter_code
_entity_poly.pdbx_strand_id
1 'polypeptide(L)'
;MIVIQDEKNLLKASIYAEFTVSDYRELENAIVAKLKAQRKLNLLLDFTSMAGFTLDVAWEDIKFTRSHPHDFARIAVLTSDQWRSWLGWLATAFTDAQIGSFTDPGPAEAWARGA
;
A
#
# COMPACT_ATOMS: atom_id res chain seq x y z
N MET A 1 -13.28 -4.80 -1.83
CA MET A 1 -12.88 -5.98 -1.04
C MET A 1 -11.37 -6.04 -0.91
N ILE A 2 -10.87 -6.27 0.26
CA ILE A 2 -9.42 -6.31 0.52
C ILE A 2 -9.06 -7.60 1.25
N VAL A 3 -7.92 -8.17 0.89
CA VAL A 3 -7.33 -9.33 1.57
C VAL A 3 -5.96 -8.91 2.10
N ILE A 4 -5.76 -9.05 3.40
CA ILE A 4 -4.53 -8.64 4.07
C ILE A 4 -3.80 -9.88 4.58
N GLN A 5 -2.50 -9.96 4.28
CA GLN A 5 -1.63 -11.02 4.76
C GLN A 5 -0.46 -10.39 5.52
N ASP A 6 -0.38 -10.69 6.81
CA ASP A 6 0.71 -10.22 7.65
C ASP A 6 1.82 -11.28 7.68
N GLU A 7 2.90 -10.99 6.98
CA GLU A 7 4.06 -11.87 6.91
C GLU A 7 5.24 -11.22 7.63
N LYS A 8 6.23 -12.03 7.98
CA LYS A 8 7.45 -11.51 8.59
C LYS A 8 8.15 -10.55 7.60
N ASN A 9 8.39 -9.34 7.98
CA ASN A 9 9.03 -8.29 7.19
C ASN A 9 8.18 -7.76 6.02
N LEU A 10 6.92 -8.14 5.92
CA LEU A 10 6.08 -7.65 4.82
C LEU A 10 4.60 -7.70 5.18
N LEU A 11 3.90 -6.60 4.99
CA LEU A 11 2.45 -6.55 5.04
C LEU A 11 1.93 -6.47 3.61
N LYS A 12 1.14 -7.46 3.21
CA LYS A 12 0.57 -7.54 1.85
C LYS A 12 -0.90 -7.22 1.88
N ALA A 13 -1.34 -6.39 0.96
CA ALA A 13 -2.76 -6.07 0.79
C ALA A 13 -3.12 -6.19 -0.68
N SER A 14 -4.12 -7.01 -0.97
CA SER A 14 -4.65 -7.19 -2.32
C SER A 14 -6.07 -6.64 -2.38
N ILE A 15 -6.31 -5.77 -3.35
CA ILE A 15 -7.60 -5.11 -3.52
C ILE A 15 -8.33 -5.74 -4.71
N TYR A 16 -9.60 -6.12 -4.47
CA TYR A 16 -10.48 -6.71 -5.47
C TYR A 16 -11.70 -5.84 -5.67
N ALA A 17 -12.17 -5.75 -6.90
CA ALA A 17 -13.31 -4.92 -7.29
C ALA A 17 -13.05 -3.45 -6.91
N GLU A 18 -13.98 -2.78 -6.24
CA GLU A 18 -13.82 -1.38 -5.88
C GLU A 18 -13.08 -1.23 -4.54
N PHE A 19 -12.13 -0.31 -4.49
CA PHE A 19 -11.43 0.03 -3.26
C PHE A 19 -12.22 1.11 -2.52
N THR A 20 -12.85 0.74 -1.41
CA THR A 20 -13.72 1.61 -0.63
C THR A 20 -13.03 2.13 0.62
N VAL A 21 -13.64 3.13 1.27
CA VAL A 21 -13.16 3.63 2.57
C VAL A 21 -13.15 2.53 3.62
N SER A 22 -14.15 1.64 3.60
CA SER A 22 -14.20 0.50 4.51
C SER A 22 -12.99 -0.41 4.35
N ASP A 23 -12.60 -0.69 3.11
CA ASP A 23 -11.40 -1.46 2.80
C ASP A 23 -10.14 -0.75 3.28
N TYR A 24 -10.07 0.56 3.05
CA TYR A 24 -8.92 1.36 3.47
C TYR A 24 -8.75 1.35 4.99
N ARG A 25 -9.85 1.42 5.73
CA ARG A 25 -9.80 1.36 7.20
C ARG A 25 -9.27 0.02 7.70
N GLU A 26 -9.62 -1.08 7.04
CA GLU A 26 -9.02 -2.38 7.36
C GLU A 26 -7.51 -2.36 7.17
N LEU A 27 -7.05 -1.75 6.08
CA LEU A 27 -5.62 -1.61 5.81
C LEU A 27 -4.94 -0.74 6.87
N GLU A 28 -5.52 0.40 7.22
CA GLU A 28 -4.99 1.28 8.27
C GLU A 28 -4.86 0.54 9.60
N ASN A 29 -5.88 -0.21 9.99
CA ASN A 29 -5.86 -0.96 11.24
C ASN A 29 -4.74 -2.01 11.25
N ALA A 30 -4.54 -2.71 10.14
CA ALA A 30 -3.46 -3.68 10.01
C ALA A 30 -2.09 -3.01 10.09
N ILE A 31 -1.91 -1.86 9.45
CA ILE A 31 -0.68 -1.09 9.50
C ILE A 31 -0.38 -0.63 10.93
N VAL A 32 -1.35 -0.04 11.60
CA VAL A 32 -1.19 0.45 12.98
C VAL A 32 -0.86 -0.70 13.92
N ALA A 33 -1.53 -1.83 13.79
CA ALA A 33 -1.25 -3.01 14.60
C ALA A 33 0.18 -3.51 14.41
N LYS A 34 0.67 -3.53 13.18
CA LYS A 34 2.02 -3.98 12.87
C LYS A 34 3.08 -2.99 13.35
N LEU A 35 2.79 -1.70 13.32
CA LEU A 35 3.70 -0.65 13.81
C LEU A 35 3.94 -0.73 15.32
N LYS A 36 3.05 -1.36 16.06
CA LYS A 36 3.27 -1.59 17.49
C LYS A 36 4.41 -2.60 17.74
N ALA A 37 4.68 -3.46 16.77
CA ALA A 37 5.69 -4.50 16.88
C ALA A 37 7.02 -4.13 16.22
N GLN A 38 7.04 -3.18 15.29
CA GLN A 38 8.25 -2.78 14.59
C GLN A 38 8.20 -1.31 14.16
N ARG A 39 9.39 -0.70 13.99
CA ARG A 39 9.50 0.74 13.74
C ARG A 39 9.08 1.16 12.33
N LYS A 40 9.47 0.38 11.33
CA LYS A 40 9.17 0.69 9.93
C LYS A 40 8.61 -0.53 9.25
N LEU A 41 7.65 -0.31 8.36
CA LEU A 41 6.98 -1.36 7.62
C LEU A 41 7.47 -1.42 6.19
N ASN A 42 7.52 -2.65 5.67
CA ASN A 42 7.53 -2.90 4.25
C ASN A 42 6.10 -3.28 3.83
N LEU A 43 5.60 -2.64 2.79
CA LEU A 43 4.22 -2.79 2.34
C LEU A 43 4.19 -3.21 0.88
N LEU A 44 3.33 -4.16 0.55
CA LEU A 44 3.02 -4.53 -0.84
C LEU A 44 1.54 -4.31 -1.08
N LEU A 45 1.23 -3.43 -2.01
CA LEU A 45 -0.14 -3.13 -2.42
C LEU A 45 -0.38 -3.72 -3.81
N ASP A 46 -1.30 -4.68 -3.90
CA ASP A 46 -1.65 -5.32 -5.16
C ASP A 46 -2.97 -4.75 -5.67
N PHE A 47 -2.87 -3.94 -6.72
CA PHE A 47 -4.02 -3.31 -7.38
C PHE A 47 -4.39 -3.99 -8.70
N THR A 48 -3.78 -5.13 -9.03
CA THR A 48 -4.01 -5.77 -10.34
C THR A 48 -5.44 -6.23 -10.55
N SER A 49 -6.16 -6.53 -9.48
CA SER A 49 -7.57 -6.95 -9.53
C SER A 49 -8.54 -5.84 -9.12
N MET A 50 -8.06 -4.62 -8.92
CA MET A 50 -8.89 -3.48 -8.56
C MET A 50 -9.64 -2.97 -9.79
N ALA A 51 -10.97 -2.78 -9.66
CA ALA A 51 -11.80 -2.23 -10.72
C ALA A 51 -11.87 -0.69 -10.67
N GLY A 52 -11.72 -0.12 -9.47
CA GLY A 52 -11.79 1.32 -9.27
C GLY A 52 -11.61 1.67 -7.80
N PHE A 53 -11.65 2.96 -7.51
CA PHE A 53 -11.57 3.46 -6.13
C PHE A 53 -12.47 4.68 -5.98
N THR A 54 -12.88 4.98 -4.74
CA THR A 54 -13.69 6.16 -4.44
C THR A 54 -12.79 7.35 -4.12
N LEU A 55 -13.31 8.58 -4.30
CA LEU A 55 -12.58 9.79 -3.94
C LEU A 55 -12.31 9.84 -2.44
N ASP A 56 -13.19 9.28 -1.64
CA ASP A 56 -13.02 9.22 -0.18
C ASP A 56 -11.78 8.42 0.21
N VAL A 57 -11.49 7.33 -0.51
CA VAL A 57 -10.28 6.53 -0.28
C VAL A 57 -9.03 7.36 -0.52
N ALA A 58 -9.00 8.12 -1.60
CA ALA A 58 -7.86 8.98 -1.92
C ALA A 58 -7.63 10.01 -0.81
N TRP A 59 -8.70 10.60 -0.30
CA TRP A 59 -8.60 11.58 0.78
C TRP A 59 -8.11 10.97 2.09
N GLU A 60 -8.62 9.79 2.45
CA GLU A 60 -8.17 9.08 3.65
C GLU A 60 -6.69 8.69 3.56
N ASP A 61 -6.24 8.30 2.38
CA ASP A 61 -4.83 7.96 2.16
C ASP A 61 -3.92 9.16 2.41
N ILE A 62 -4.30 10.33 1.92
CA ILE A 62 -3.55 11.57 2.17
C ILE A 62 -3.47 11.86 3.66
N LYS A 63 -4.59 11.78 4.37
CA LYS A 63 -4.61 12.04 5.82
C LYS A 63 -3.73 11.05 6.57
N PHE A 64 -3.82 9.78 6.24
CA PHE A 64 -3.05 8.74 6.90
C PHE A 64 -1.55 8.92 6.68
N THR A 65 -1.13 9.17 5.44
CA THR A 65 0.29 9.34 5.12
C THR A 65 0.89 10.60 5.75
N ARG A 66 0.13 11.66 5.88
CA ARG A 66 0.57 12.85 6.60
C ARG A 66 0.80 12.58 8.09
N SER A 67 0.02 11.65 8.67
CA SER A 67 0.17 11.25 10.06
C SER A 67 1.30 10.26 10.28
N HIS A 68 1.77 9.59 9.21
CA HIS A 68 2.78 8.53 9.29
C HIS A 68 3.91 8.71 8.27
N PRO A 69 4.58 9.90 8.24
CA PRO A 69 5.54 10.20 7.18
C PRO A 69 6.83 9.38 7.25
N HIS A 70 7.14 8.78 8.40
CA HIS A 70 8.40 8.06 8.63
C HIS A 70 8.20 6.58 8.99
N ASP A 71 7.00 6.05 8.81
CA ASP A 71 6.65 4.71 9.30
C ASP A 71 6.86 3.61 8.27
N PHE A 72 7.19 3.97 7.02
CA PHE A 72 7.37 3.00 5.94
C PHE A 72 8.80 3.01 5.43
N ALA A 73 9.39 1.83 5.26
CA ALA A 73 10.71 1.68 4.64
C ALA A 73 10.55 1.56 3.12
N ARG A 74 9.77 0.58 2.67
CA ARG A 74 9.52 0.35 1.25
C ARG A 74 8.05 0.08 1.02
N ILE A 75 7.53 0.63 -0.08
CA ILE A 75 6.17 0.38 -0.52
C ILE A 75 6.26 -0.10 -1.97
N ALA A 76 5.98 -1.36 -2.18
CA ALA A 76 5.88 -1.93 -3.52
C ALA A 76 4.43 -1.86 -3.98
N VAL A 77 4.22 -1.35 -5.18
CA VAL A 77 2.90 -1.26 -5.76
C VAL A 77 2.86 -2.13 -7.01
N LEU A 78 2.01 -3.13 -6.99
CA LEU A 78 1.78 -4.03 -8.10
C LEU A 78 0.52 -3.56 -8.82
N THR A 79 0.68 -3.13 -10.06
CA THR A 79 -0.39 -2.46 -10.79
C THR A 79 -0.33 -2.69 -12.29
N SER A 80 -1.46 -2.45 -12.96
CA SER A 80 -1.52 -2.34 -14.41
C SER A 80 -1.31 -0.88 -14.84
N ASP A 81 -1.12 -0.66 -16.15
CA ASP A 81 -0.85 0.66 -16.70
C ASP A 81 -1.95 1.69 -16.40
N GLN A 82 -3.20 1.23 -16.30
CA GLN A 82 -4.32 2.16 -16.10
C GLN A 82 -4.29 2.88 -14.76
N TRP A 83 -3.56 2.36 -13.77
CA TRP A 83 -3.48 2.96 -12.44
C TRP A 83 -2.18 3.74 -12.18
N ARG A 84 -1.30 3.87 -13.17
CA ARG A 84 -0.01 4.55 -13.02
C ARG A 84 -0.12 6.00 -12.60
N SER A 85 -1.11 6.72 -13.14
CA SER A 85 -1.31 8.14 -12.79
C SER A 85 -1.65 8.30 -11.32
N TRP A 86 -2.46 7.39 -10.80
CA TRP A 86 -2.83 7.37 -9.40
C TRP A 86 -1.64 7.10 -8.51
N LEU A 87 -0.75 6.20 -8.95
CA LEU A 87 0.48 5.88 -8.21
C LEU A 87 1.43 7.07 -8.14
N GLY A 88 1.56 7.83 -9.21
CA GLY A 88 2.36 9.06 -9.21
C GLY A 88 1.86 10.04 -8.16
N TRP A 89 0.55 10.11 -7.99
CA TRP A 89 -0.07 10.96 -6.99
C TRP A 89 0.16 10.43 -5.58
N LEU A 90 0.04 9.12 -5.35
CA LEU A 90 0.36 8.49 -4.06
C LEU A 90 1.81 8.71 -3.67
N ALA A 91 2.74 8.62 -4.64
CA ALA A 91 4.16 8.79 -4.38
C ALA A 91 4.49 10.14 -3.76
N THR A 92 3.72 11.19 -4.09
CA THR A 92 3.94 12.51 -3.48
C THR A 92 3.50 12.57 -2.02
N ALA A 93 2.66 11.65 -1.58
CA ALA A 93 2.16 11.60 -0.20
C ALA A 93 3.09 10.84 0.75
N PHE A 94 3.92 9.93 0.23
CA PHE A 94 4.86 9.13 1.02
C PHE A 94 6.26 9.74 0.93
N THR A 95 6.60 10.64 1.86
CA THR A 95 7.81 11.45 1.73
C THR A 95 9.12 10.70 1.98
N ASP A 96 9.13 9.72 2.89
CA ASP A 96 10.37 9.03 3.29
C ASP A 96 10.48 7.61 2.76
N ALA A 97 9.40 7.00 2.32
CA ALA A 97 9.41 5.63 1.85
C ALA A 97 9.99 5.52 0.45
N GLN A 98 10.72 4.43 0.20
CA GLN A 98 11.08 4.07 -1.16
C GLN A 98 9.86 3.42 -1.81
N ILE A 99 9.42 3.95 -2.95
CA ILE A 99 8.24 3.44 -3.65
C ILE A 99 8.67 2.84 -4.97
N GLY A 100 8.30 1.58 -5.19
CA GLY A 100 8.57 0.88 -6.43
C GLY A 100 7.27 0.42 -7.09
N SER A 101 7.20 0.54 -8.41
CA SER A 101 6.07 0.08 -9.20
C SER A 101 6.45 -1.17 -9.98
N PHE A 102 5.60 -2.18 -9.94
CA PHE A 102 5.87 -3.49 -10.53
C PHE A 102 4.64 -4.00 -11.28
N THR A 103 4.88 -4.87 -12.25
CA THR A 103 3.83 -5.59 -12.97
C THR A 103 3.79 -7.07 -12.59
N ASP A 104 4.86 -7.60 -11.98
CA ASP A 104 4.96 -9.00 -11.56
C ASP A 104 5.06 -9.13 -10.04
N PRO A 105 4.34 -10.07 -9.42
CA PRO A 105 4.33 -10.22 -7.97
C PRO A 105 5.68 -10.70 -7.39
N GLY A 106 6.40 -11.56 -8.09
CA GLY A 106 7.69 -12.08 -7.61
C GLY A 106 8.71 -10.98 -7.35
N PRO A 107 9.09 -10.19 -8.37
CA PRO A 107 10.01 -9.08 -8.18
C PRO A 107 9.52 -8.03 -7.20
N ALA A 108 8.20 -7.75 -7.17
CA ALA A 108 7.62 -6.80 -6.24
C ALA A 108 7.82 -7.24 -4.79
N GLU A 109 7.54 -8.49 -4.50
CA GLU A 109 7.67 -9.05 -3.15
C GLU A 109 9.14 -9.08 -2.70
N ALA A 110 10.05 -9.53 -3.58
CA ALA A 110 11.46 -9.57 -3.28
C ALA A 110 12.01 -8.18 -2.95
N TRP A 111 11.66 -7.19 -3.76
CA TRP A 111 12.09 -5.82 -3.52
C TRP A 111 11.50 -5.25 -2.23
N ALA A 112 10.23 -5.50 -1.96
CA ALA A 112 9.57 -5.01 -0.75
C ALA A 112 10.19 -5.58 0.52
N ARG A 113 10.65 -6.82 0.47
CA ARG A 113 11.33 -7.45 1.62
C ARG A 113 12.76 -6.95 1.84
N GLY A 114 13.29 -6.19 0.90
CA GLY A 114 14.66 -5.68 1.00
C GLY A 114 15.71 -6.65 0.52
N ALA A 115 15.29 -7.64 -0.25
CA ALA A 115 16.22 -8.62 -0.80
C ALA A 115 16.93 -8.08 -2.04
#